data_c5215d99d5f06eae77eae2254809a471
#
_entry.id   c5215d99d5f06eae77eae2254809a471
#
_cell.length_a   1.000
_cell.length_b   1.000
_cell.length_c   1.000
_cell.angle_alpha   90.00
_cell.angle_beta   90.00
_cell.angle_gamma   90.00
#
_symmetry.space_group_name_H-M   'P 1'
#
loop_
_entity.id
_entity.type
_entity.pdbx_description
1 polymer ?
#
loop_
_entity_poly.entity_id
_entity_poly.type
_entity_poly.pdbx_seq_one_letter_code
_entity_poly.pdbx_strand_id
1 'polypeptide(L)'
;DIGFDAAVGKTLPGGIVVVGGVVGTLPTATNDALGLDQWLLGPEVAIAKVADWGVLGVLLTHQWDIAGDNDFDTSITGGQYSYVFNLKNGWQISSSPTFSYNHEASSGNKWTLPVGIGVSKTSIISGRPWKFSAQYWQYVKTPDNFGPDFQLRFTVTPVVSLPW
;
A
#
# COMPACT_ATOMS: atom_id res chain seq x y z
N ASP A 1 12.44 -4.16 10.50
CA ASP A 1 12.33 -5.40 9.72
C ASP A 1 12.28 -5.07 8.23
N ILE A 2 12.84 -5.96 7.40
CA ILE A 2 12.81 -5.84 5.94
C ILE A 2 11.62 -6.64 5.41
N GLY A 3 10.72 -5.96 4.69
CA GLY A 3 9.66 -6.61 3.92
C GLY A 3 10.11 -6.96 2.50
N PHE A 4 9.58 -8.03 1.96
CA PHE A 4 9.76 -8.41 0.55
C PHE A 4 8.45 -8.94 -0.02
N ASP A 5 8.31 -8.85 -1.33
CA ASP A 5 7.26 -9.51 -2.08
C ASP A 5 7.80 -10.10 -3.39
N ALA A 6 7.15 -11.15 -3.86
CA ALA A 6 7.41 -11.75 -5.15
C ALA A 6 6.08 -12.16 -5.79
N ALA A 7 5.75 -11.54 -6.92
CA ALA A 7 4.46 -11.72 -7.54
C ALA A 7 4.56 -11.88 -9.06
N VAL A 8 3.58 -12.55 -9.63
CA VAL A 8 3.36 -12.64 -11.07
C VAL A 8 2.00 -12.08 -11.43
N GLY A 9 1.92 -11.41 -12.56
CA GLY A 9 0.69 -10.75 -13.00
C GLY A 9 0.40 -10.98 -14.46
N LYS A 10 -0.88 -10.79 -14.81
CA LYS A 10 -1.36 -10.86 -16.18
C LYS A 10 -2.38 -9.76 -16.45
N THR A 11 -2.25 -9.14 -17.61
CA THR A 11 -3.30 -8.25 -18.13
C THR A 11 -4.29 -9.07 -18.95
N LEU A 12 -5.56 -8.98 -18.57
CA LEU A 12 -6.70 -9.59 -19.24
C LEU A 12 -7.35 -8.61 -20.23
N PRO A 13 -8.21 -9.10 -21.13
CA PRO A 13 -8.98 -8.22 -22.01
C PRO A 13 -9.75 -7.13 -21.23
N GLY A 14 -9.86 -5.96 -21.85
CA GLY A 14 -10.54 -4.83 -21.22
C GLY A 14 -9.71 -4.08 -20.16
N GLY A 15 -8.39 -4.29 -20.08
CA GLY A 15 -7.51 -3.57 -19.17
C GLY A 15 -7.64 -3.98 -17.69
N ILE A 16 -8.05 -5.23 -17.44
CA ILE A 16 -8.04 -5.81 -16.10
C ILE A 16 -6.66 -6.42 -15.85
N VAL A 17 -6.02 -6.03 -14.77
CA VAL A 17 -4.74 -6.59 -14.31
C VAL A 17 -5.02 -7.45 -13.09
N VAL A 18 -4.51 -8.67 -13.08
CA VAL A 18 -4.56 -9.57 -11.93
C VAL A 18 -3.14 -9.95 -11.55
N VAL A 19 -2.87 -9.99 -10.25
CA VAL A 19 -1.56 -10.33 -9.68
C VAL A 19 -1.78 -11.34 -8.56
N GLY A 20 -0.88 -12.29 -8.44
CA GLY A 20 -0.82 -13.22 -7.32
C GLY A 20 0.61 -13.49 -6.94
N GLY A 21 0.88 -13.59 -5.65
CA GLY A 21 2.23 -13.69 -5.15
C GLY A 21 2.32 -14.08 -3.68
N VAL A 22 3.50 -13.88 -3.15
CA VAL A 22 3.82 -14.07 -1.75
C VAL A 22 4.46 -12.81 -1.20
N VAL A 23 4.15 -12.48 0.03
CA VAL A 23 4.72 -11.37 0.78
C VAL A 23 5.31 -11.89 2.08
N GLY A 24 6.39 -11.31 2.54
CA GLY A 24 7.00 -11.71 3.80
C GLY A 24 7.76 -10.58 4.48
N THR A 25 8.10 -10.83 5.75
CA THR A 25 8.87 -9.92 6.58
C THR A 25 9.99 -10.71 7.26
N LEU A 26 11.20 -10.15 7.24
CA LEU A 26 12.39 -10.72 7.86
C LEU A 26 12.68 -10.00 9.19
N PRO A 27 13.03 -10.71 10.27
CA PRO A 27 13.40 -10.11 11.54
C PRO A 27 14.80 -9.50 11.46
N THR A 28 14.92 -8.33 10.88
CA THR A 28 16.18 -7.64 10.62
C THR A 28 16.34 -6.35 11.43
N ALA A 29 15.41 -6.04 12.27
CA ALA A 29 15.49 -4.90 13.17
C ALA A 29 16.64 -5.11 14.17
N THR A 30 17.44 -4.07 14.38
CA THR A 30 18.58 -4.11 15.30
C THR A 30 18.19 -3.77 16.74
N ASN A 31 16.92 -3.49 16.98
CA ASN A 31 16.35 -3.16 18.28
C ASN A 31 14.93 -3.71 18.36
N ASP A 32 14.60 -4.42 19.42
CA ASP A 32 13.33 -5.10 19.66
C ASP A 32 12.11 -4.14 19.61
N ALA A 33 12.31 -2.86 19.92
CA ALA A 33 11.28 -1.84 19.81
C ALA A 33 10.94 -1.45 18.35
N LEU A 34 11.73 -1.87 17.37
CA LEU A 34 11.61 -1.51 15.95
C LEU A 34 11.21 -2.69 15.05
N GLY A 35 11.09 -3.88 15.60
CA GLY A 35 10.76 -5.10 14.88
C GLY A 35 9.86 -6.03 15.67
N LEU A 36 9.36 -7.06 14.99
CA LEU A 36 8.55 -8.10 15.60
C LEU A 36 9.38 -9.31 16.06
N ASP A 37 10.65 -9.37 15.65
CA ASP A 37 11.54 -10.54 15.85
C ASP A 37 10.92 -11.86 15.36
N GLN A 38 10.13 -11.76 14.29
CA GLN A 38 9.40 -12.86 13.66
C GLN A 38 9.60 -12.89 12.16
N TRP A 39 9.69 -14.07 11.61
CA TRP A 39 9.57 -14.31 10.17
C TRP A 39 8.08 -14.37 9.82
N LEU A 40 7.64 -13.45 8.98
CA LEU A 40 6.28 -13.47 8.49
C LEU A 40 6.25 -13.89 7.02
N LEU A 41 5.25 -14.67 6.64
CA LEU A 41 5.04 -15.09 5.25
C LEU A 41 3.53 -15.22 4.99
N GLY A 42 3.13 -14.98 3.75
CA GLY A 42 1.76 -15.21 3.33
C GLY A 42 1.47 -14.83 1.88
N PRO A 43 0.24 -15.02 1.43
CA PRO A 43 -0.18 -14.70 0.08
C PRO A 43 -0.41 -13.21 -0.13
N GLU A 44 -0.24 -12.80 -1.38
CA GLU A 44 -0.75 -11.52 -1.87
C GLU A 44 -1.55 -11.70 -3.15
N VAL A 45 -2.59 -10.90 -3.32
CA VAL A 45 -3.40 -10.85 -4.53
C VAL A 45 -3.77 -9.41 -4.85
N ALA A 46 -3.74 -9.06 -6.13
CA ALA A 46 -4.23 -7.75 -6.56
C ALA A 46 -5.12 -7.87 -7.80
N ILE A 47 -6.06 -6.95 -7.88
CA ILE A 47 -6.85 -6.73 -9.09
C ILE A 47 -6.93 -5.22 -9.36
N ALA A 48 -6.73 -4.84 -10.62
CA ALA A 48 -6.87 -3.46 -11.03
C ALA A 48 -7.56 -3.36 -12.40
N LYS A 49 -8.29 -2.28 -12.60
CA LYS A 49 -8.83 -1.85 -13.88
C LYS A 49 -8.04 -0.64 -14.35
N VAL A 50 -7.44 -0.76 -15.52
CA VAL A 50 -6.75 0.34 -16.22
C VAL A 50 -7.57 0.73 -17.44
N ALA A 51 -7.85 2.02 -17.58
CA ALA A 51 -8.63 2.58 -18.67
C ALA A 51 -8.20 4.03 -18.94
N ASP A 52 -8.69 4.64 -20.02
CA ASP A 52 -8.35 6.02 -20.40
C ASP A 52 -8.74 7.05 -19.32
N TRP A 53 -9.81 6.79 -18.58
CA TRP A 53 -10.24 7.65 -17.48
C TRP A 53 -9.35 7.53 -16.23
N GLY A 54 -8.54 6.45 -16.11
CA GLY A 54 -7.66 6.25 -14.97
C GLY A 54 -7.49 4.80 -14.54
N VAL A 55 -7.31 4.59 -13.23
CA VAL A 55 -7.05 3.29 -12.61
C VAL A 55 -7.89 3.14 -11.36
N LEU A 56 -8.47 1.97 -11.17
CA LEU A 56 -8.99 1.49 -9.88
C LEU A 56 -8.35 0.15 -9.54
N GLY A 57 -7.93 -0.04 -8.31
CA GLY A 57 -7.30 -1.30 -7.91
C GLY A 57 -7.33 -1.54 -6.42
N VAL A 58 -7.21 -2.80 -6.06
CA VAL A 58 -7.04 -3.27 -4.69
C VAL A 58 -5.95 -4.34 -4.66
N LEU A 59 -5.08 -4.22 -3.67
CA LEU A 59 -4.10 -5.21 -3.25
C LEU A 59 -4.50 -5.71 -1.87
N LEU A 60 -4.50 -7.02 -1.68
CA LEU A 60 -4.72 -7.67 -0.40
C LEU A 60 -3.51 -8.56 -0.09
N THR A 61 -3.07 -8.52 1.14
CA THR A 61 -2.00 -9.36 1.68
C THR A 61 -2.48 -10.01 2.97
N HIS A 62 -1.96 -11.17 3.25
CA HIS A 62 -2.09 -11.76 4.56
C HIS A 62 -0.76 -12.38 4.97
N GLN A 63 -0.32 -12.13 6.21
CA GLN A 63 0.91 -12.67 6.74
C GLN A 63 0.66 -13.34 8.10
N TRP A 64 1.27 -14.50 8.28
CA TRP A 64 1.38 -15.21 9.56
C TRP A 64 2.84 -15.27 9.98
N ASP A 65 3.09 -15.35 11.27
CA ASP A 65 4.38 -15.78 11.78
C ASP A 65 4.63 -17.25 11.45
N ILE A 66 5.81 -17.54 10.96
CA ILE A 66 6.25 -18.90 10.59
C ILE A 66 7.47 -19.37 11.38
N ALA A 67 8.18 -18.43 12.00
CA ALA A 67 9.32 -18.67 12.90
C ALA A 67 9.66 -17.36 13.64
N GLY A 68 10.36 -17.47 14.75
CA GLY A 68 10.82 -16.34 15.58
C GLY A 68 10.86 -16.72 17.03
N ASP A 69 11.41 -15.83 17.86
CA ASP A 69 11.61 -16.07 19.29
C ASP A 69 10.58 -15.36 20.18
N ASN A 70 9.55 -14.72 19.59
CA ASN A 70 8.50 -14.05 20.35
C ASN A 70 7.41 -15.00 20.82
N ASP A 71 6.92 -14.76 22.04
CA ASP A 71 5.84 -15.52 22.69
C ASP A 71 4.44 -15.13 22.23
N PHE A 72 4.29 -14.42 21.13
CA PHE A 72 2.98 -14.01 20.59
C PHE A 72 2.82 -14.36 19.11
N ASP A 73 1.60 -14.73 18.73
CA ASP A 73 1.25 -15.02 17.34
C ASP A 73 1.01 -13.71 16.56
N THR A 74 1.39 -13.72 15.30
CA THR A 74 1.10 -12.63 14.36
C THR A 74 0.22 -13.12 13.22
N SER A 75 -0.92 -12.51 13.04
CA SER A 75 -1.85 -12.79 11.94
C SER A 75 -2.44 -11.46 11.46
N ILE A 76 -1.95 -10.96 10.31
CA ILE A 76 -2.31 -9.63 9.80
C ILE A 76 -2.78 -9.73 8.37
N THR A 77 -4.02 -9.31 8.11
CA THR A 77 -4.50 -9.00 6.78
C THR A 77 -4.23 -7.54 6.49
N GLY A 78 -3.44 -7.27 5.47
CA GLY A 78 -3.14 -5.93 5.01
C GLY A 78 -3.70 -5.68 3.62
N GLY A 79 -3.61 -4.45 3.16
CA GLY A 79 -3.94 -4.14 1.80
C GLY A 79 -3.83 -2.65 1.47
N GLN A 80 -4.03 -2.38 0.19
CA GLN A 80 -4.07 -1.04 -0.35
C GLN A 80 -5.20 -0.96 -1.37
N TYR A 81 -6.04 0.05 -1.26
CA TYR A 81 -6.92 0.39 -2.37
C TYR A 81 -6.41 1.65 -3.06
N SER A 82 -6.51 1.67 -4.37
CA SER A 82 -5.97 2.76 -5.18
C SER A 82 -6.99 3.22 -6.21
N TYR A 83 -7.08 4.51 -6.37
CA TYR A 83 -7.82 5.10 -7.46
C TYR A 83 -7.08 6.29 -8.05
N VAL A 84 -7.17 6.42 -9.36
CA VAL A 84 -6.64 7.55 -10.14
C VAL A 84 -7.69 7.92 -11.18
N PHE A 85 -8.16 9.15 -11.16
CA PHE A 85 -9.04 9.70 -12.19
C PHE A 85 -8.27 10.77 -12.98
N ASN A 86 -8.08 10.53 -14.26
CA ASN A 86 -7.40 11.45 -15.16
C ASN A 86 -8.30 12.67 -15.46
N LEU A 87 -7.75 13.85 -15.25
CA LEU A 87 -8.35 15.12 -15.59
C LEU A 87 -7.57 15.79 -16.73
N LYS A 88 -8.10 16.91 -17.23
CA LYS A 88 -7.44 17.68 -18.29
C LYS A 88 -6.10 18.28 -17.79
N ASN A 89 -5.20 18.58 -18.75
CA ASN A 89 -3.95 19.31 -18.51
C ASN A 89 -3.02 18.64 -17.47
N GLY A 90 -2.99 17.31 -17.38
CA GLY A 90 -2.09 16.57 -16.49
C GLY A 90 -2.48 16.59 -15.02
N TRP A 91 -3.69 17.04 -14.69
CA TRP A 91 -4.26 16.89 -13.34
C TRP A 91 -4.88 15.51 -13.14
N GLN A 92 -4.84 15.03 -11.91
CA GLN A 92 -5.49 13.78 -11.50
C GLN A 92 -6.05 13.93 -10.08
N ILE A 93 -7.18 13.30 -9.83
CA ILE A 93 -7.64 13.00 -8.47
C ILE A 93 -7.18 11.58 -8.16
N SER A 94 -6.47 11.37 -7.06
CA SER A 94 -5.90 10.06 -6.76
C SER A 94 -5.68 9.87 -5.28
N SER A 95 -5.83 8.65 -4.80
CA SER A 95 -5.37 8.24 -3.49
C SER A 95 -5.00 6.76 -3.49
N SER A 96 -4.18 6.36 -2.53
CA SER A 96 -3.72 4.97 -2.39
C SER A 96 -3.52 4.60 -0.91
N PRO A 97 -4.57 4.70 -0.09
CA PRO A 97 -4.46 4.38 1.32
C PRO A 97 -4.19 2.89 1.56
N THR A 98 -3.40 2.62 2.57
CA THR A 98 -3.15 1.28 3.09
C THR A 98 -3.99 1.04 4.34
N PHE A 99 -4.53 -0.14 4.46
CA PHE A 99 -5.29 -0.58 5.64
C PHE A 99 -4.72 -1.87 6.19
N SER A 100 -5.02 -2.16 7.45
CA SER A 100 -4.68 -3.43 8.07
C SER A 100 -5.74 -3.90 9.07
N TYR A 101 -5.79 -5.21 9.24
CA TYR A 101 -6.58 -5.90 10.24
C TYR A 101 -5.69 -6.89 10.98
N ASN A 102 -5.47 -6.67 12.25
CA ASN A 102 -4.73 -7.57 13.12
C ASN A 102 -5.71 -8.55 13.79
N HIS A 103 -5.59 -9.83 13.45
CA HIS A 103 -6.49 -10.87 13.95
C HIS A 103 -6.28 -11.18 15.44
N GLU A 104 -5.06 -10.94 15.95
CA GLU A 104 -4.66 -11.23 17.33
C GLU A 104 -4.92 -10.06 18.28
N ALA A 105 -5.22 -8.88 17.75
CA ALA A 105 -5.51 -7.72 18.61
C ALA A 105 -6.85 -7.88 19.34
N SER A 106 -6.97 -7.21 20.49
CA SER A 106 -8.21 -7.16 21.27
C SER A 106 -9.37 -6.57 20.48
N SER A 107 -10.59 -6.91 20.86
CA SER A 107 -11.80 -6.37 20.24
C SER A 107 -11.78 -4.83 20.28
N GLY A 108 -12.05 -4.19 19.15
CA GLY A 108 -11.97 -2.74 18.99
C GLY A 108 -10.64 -2.24 18.42
N ASN A 109 -9.54 -2.97 18.63
CA ASN A 109 -8.18 -2.56 18.22
C ASN A 109 -7.67 -3.27 16.95
N LYS A 110 -8.53 -4.01 16.26
CA LYS A 110 -8.12 -4.85 15.13
C LYS A 110 -7.89 -4.07 13.84
N TRP A 111 -8.59 -2.98 13.62
CA TRP A 111 -8.58 -2.24 12.38
C TRP A 111 -7.69 -1.00 12.41
N THR A 112 -6.91 -0.83 11.35
CA THR A 112 -6.36 0.47 10.93
C THR A 112 -6.90 0.74 9.53
N LEU A 113 -7.88 1.64 9.43
CA LEU A 113 -8.63 1.86 8.20
C LEU A 113 -8.72 3.36 7.87
N PRO A 114 -7.93 3.85 6.91
CA PRO A 114 -8.05 5.22 6.40
C PRO A 114 -9.03 5.32 5.23
N VAL A 115 -9.62 6.50 5.07
CA VAL A 115 -10.23 6.98 3.83
C VAL A 115 -9.38 8.13 3.31
N GLY A 116 -8.99 8.09 2.05
CA GLY A 116 -8.06 9.06 1.50
C GLY A 116 -8.56 9.76 0.24
N ILE A 117 -8.16 11.00 0.08
CA ILE A 117 -8.31 11.79 -1.14
C ILE A 117 -7.02 12.55 -1.43
N GLY A 118 -6.75 12.77 -2.72
CA GLY A 118 -5.59 13.55 -3.10
C GLY A 118 -5.68 14.10 -4.51
N VAL A 119 -4.78 14.98 -4.81
CA VAL A 119 -4.63 15.62 -6.10
C VAL A 119 -3.18 15.48 -6.57
N SER A 120 -2.99 15.29 -7.86
CA SER A 120 -1.67 15.32 -8.45
C SER A 120 -1.64 16.09 -9.76
N LYS A 121 -0.45 16.59 -10.08
CA LYS A 121 -0.17 17.35 -11.31
C LYS A 121 1.11 16.84 -11.92
N THR A 122 1.04 16.45 -13.18
CA THR A 122 2.25 16.21 -13.99
C THR A 122 2.58 17.46 -14.79
N SER A 123 3.83 17.91 -14.67
CA SER A 123 4.36 19.08 -15.37
C SER A 123 5.71 18.75 -16.02
N ILE A 124 6.01 19.35 -17.15
CA ILE A 124 7.32 19.23 -17.80
C ILE A 124 8.25 20.28 -17.21
N ILE A 125 9.32 19.85 -16.56
CA ILE A 125 10.36 20.71 -16.02
C ILE A 125 11.68 20.32 -16.64
N SER A 126 12.35 21.25 -17.29
CA SER A 126 13.61 21.02 -18.01
C SER A 126 13.54 19.85 -19.00
N GLY A 127 12.42 19.71 -19.73
CA GLY A 127 12.20 18.64 -20.70
C GLY A 127 11.86 17.29 -20.12
N ARG A 128 11.73 17.16 -18.80
CA ARG A 128 11.37 15.91 -18.12
C ARG A 128 10.03 16.04 -17.40
N PRO A 129 9.17 15.00 -17.46
CA PRO A 129 7.92 15.03 -16.71
C PRO A 129 8.19 14.77 -15.22
N TRP A 130 7.56 15.59 -14.38
CA TRP A 130 7.56 15.48 -12.93
C TRP A 130 6.13 15.41 -12.46
N LYS A 131 5.83 14.45 -11.60
CA LYS A 131 4.53 14.34 -10.95
C LYS A 131 4.65 14.80 -9.49
N PHE A 132 3.83 15.77 -9.13
CA PHE A 132 3.66 16.26 -7.77
C PHE A 132 2.31 15.78 -7.26
N SER A 133 2.24 15.24 -6.06
CA SER A 133 0.98 14.83 -5.46
C SER A 133 0.91 15.20 -3.99
N ALA A 134 -0.31 15.50 -3.56
CA ALA A 134 -0.67 15.71 -2.16
C ALA A 134 -1.90 14.86 -1.86
N GLN A 135 -1.87 14.10 -0.77
CA GLN A 135 -2.98 13.28 -0.32
C GLN A 135 -3.25 13.56 1.16
N TYR A 136 -4.53 13.52 1.52
CA TYR A 136 -5.02 13.51 2.88
C TYR A 136 -5.72 12.19 3.14
N TRP A 137 -5.37 11.53 4.24
CA TRP A 137 -6.03 10.31 4.71
C TRP A 137 -6.59 10.55 6.09
N GLN A 138 -7.89 10.31 6.27
CA GLN A 138 -8.56 10.29 7.56
C GLN A 138 -8.72 8.85 8.00
N TYR A 139 -8.22 8.52 9.16
CA TYR A 139 -8.41 7.20 9.74
C TYR A 139 -9.79 7.13 10.39
N VAL A 140 -10.66 6.27 9.87
CA VAL A 140 -12.03 6.07 10.36
C VAL A 140 -12.11 4.97 11.40
N LYS A 141 -11.07 4.13 11.47
CA LYS A 141 -10.82 3.16 12.53
C LYS A 141 -9.33 3.05 12.78
N THR A 142 -8.95 3.04 14.05
CA THR A 142 -7.58 2.85 14.53
C THR A 142 -7.61 2.14 15.86
N PRO A 143 -6.52 1.48 16.28
CA PRO A 143 -6.33 1.06 17.66
C PRO A 143 -6.40 2.24 18.63
N ASP A 144 -6.91 1.98 19.84
CA ASP A 144 -7.04 3.00 20.90
C ASP A 144 -5.69 3.59 21.34
N ASN A 145 -4.64 2.75 21.32
CA ASN A 145 -3.29 3.18 21.62
C ASN A 145 -2.48 3.34 20.34
N PHE A 146 -1.81 4.48 20.15
CA PHE A 146 -0.94 4.79 19.01
C PHE A 146 -1.60 4.74 17.62
N GLY A 147 -2.93 4.82 17.56
CA GLY A 147 -3.63 4.91 16.30
C GLY A 147 -3.50 6.31 15.69
N PRO A 148 -3.20 6.44 14.39
CA PRO A 148 -3.17 7.75 13.72
C PRO A 148 -4.59 8.29 13.52
N ASP A 149 -4.78 9.61 13.69
CA ASP A 149 -6.04 10.30 13.35
C ASP A 149 -6.09 10.63 11.87
N PHE A 150 -5.00 11.19 11.33
CA PHE A 150 -4.89 11.55 9.92
C PHE A 150 -3.45 11.43 9.42
N GLN A 151 -3.30 11.41 8.10
CA GLN A 151 -1.99 11.46 7.43
C GLN A 151 -2.03 12.44 6.26
N LEU A 152 -1.00 13.27 6.18
CA LEU A 152 -0.68 14.06 4.99
C LEU A 152 0.49 13.41 4.26
N ARG A 153 0.35 13.19 2.96
CA ARG A 153 1.39 12.61 2.12
C ARG A 153 1.69 13.51 0.94
N PHE A 154 2.93 13.94 0.83
CA PHE A 154 3.44 14.69 -0.32
C PHE A 154 4.43 13.81 -1.08
N THR A 155 4.29 13.73 -2.40
CA THR A 155 5.17 12.90 -3.24
C THR A 155 5.61 13.70 -4.46
N VAL A 156 6.90 13.62 -4.74
CA VAL A 156 7.51 14.17 -5.97
C VAL A 156 8.15 13.01 -6.72
N THR A 157 7.70 12.77 -7.94
CA THR A 157 8.16 11.62 -8.74
C THR A 157 8.71 12.14 -10.08
N PRO A 158 10.02 12.07 -10.31
CA PRO A 158 10.58 12.25 -11.65
C PRO A 158 10.20 11.03 -12.52
N VAL A 159 9.76 11.29 -13.73
CA VAL A 159 9.53 10.24 -14.72
C VAL A 159 10.78 10.13 -15.59
N VAL A 160 11.47 9.01 -15.51
CA VAL A 160 12.68 8.73 -16.28
C VAL A 160 12.36 7.62 -17.30
N SER A 161 12.87 7.79 -18.52
CA SER A 161 12.85 6.69 -19.49
C SER A 161 13.94 5.68 -19.12
N LEU A 162 13.58 4.41 -19.13
CA LEU A 162 14.56 3.35 -18.96
C LEU A 162 15.44 3.25 -20.21
N PRO A 163 16.73 2.91 -20.06
CA PRO A 163 17.69 2.88 -21.16
C PRO A 163 17.57 1.69 -22.12
N TRP A 164 16.54 0.86 -21.98
CA TRP A 164 16.25 -0.28 -22.89
C TRP A 164 14.85 -0.20 -23.45
#